data_ac2aeee9cf6828f9e63ba7f9cb13e8ea
#
_entry.id   ac2aeee9cf6828f9e63ba7f9cb13e8ea
#
_cell.length_a   1.000
_cell.length_b   1.000
_cell.length_c   1.000
_cell.angle_alpha   90.00
_cell.angle_beta   90.00
_cell.angle_gamma   90.00
#
_symmetry.space_group_name_H-M   'P 1'
#
loop_
_entity.id
_entity.type
_entity.pdbx_description
1 polymer ?
#
loop_
_entity_poly.entity_id
_entity_poly.type
_entity_poly.pdbx_seq_one_letter_code
_entity_poly.pdbx_strand_id
1 'polypeptide(L)'
;MTPQISLIIPAHNEAEFLPACIDAARTAADRIDSAIEIIVVLNRCHDDTEAIALRHGCRIVREDAKNLSMIRNAGAAAATGEIIVTCDADSRMHPNTFREVIRRLRQGKVVGGGAMVLPERWSLGIIASGVSILPYLAFTGVSFGLFWCERRDFEAIGGFDTRFVSVEDVDFARRLKAHGRKSGRSWGTLIWQPLITSCRKFDQFGDWYLLRNPSFVRKVFRGTDRQAADHFWYDVRSD
;
A
#
# COMPACT_ATOMS: atom_id res chain seq x y z
N MET A 1 5.24 22.24 -13.28
CA MET A 1 4.27 21.31 -13.93
C MET A 1 3.52 20.57 -12.83
N THR A 2 2.22 20.45 -12.98
CA THR A 2 1.42 19.64 -12.05
C THR A 2 1.80 18.16 -12.24
N PRO A 3 2.13 17.39 -11.20
CA PRO A 3 2.46 15.99 -11.34
C PRO A 3 1.25 15.18 -11.83
N GLN A 4 1.51 14.14 -12.62
CA GLN A 4 0.44 13.24 -13.05
C GLN A 4 0.12 12.23 -11.94
N ILE A 5 1.12 11.79 -11.18
CA ILE A 5 0.99 10.79 -10.12
C ILE A 5 1.45 11.40 -8.79
N SER A 6 0.68 11.18 -7.74
CA SER A 6 1.10 11.33 -6.36
C SER A 6 1.28 9.95 -5.74
N LEU A 7 2.51 9.60 -5.40
CA LEU A 7 2.83 8.40 -4.64
C LEU A 7 2.83 8.74 -3.15
N ILE A 8 1.99 8.05 -2.39
CA ILE A 8 1.85 8.20 -0.94
C ILE A 8 2.52 7.02 -0.26
N ILE A 9 3.46 7.30 0.63
CA ILE A 9 4.22 6.31 1.38
C ILE A 9 4.01 6.57 2.87
N PRO A 10 3.15 5.78 3.56
CA PRO A 10 3.09 5.78 5.02
C PRO A 10 4.42 5.29 5.60
N ALA A 11 4.97 5.99 6.59
CA ALA A 11 6.24 5.62 7.21
C ALA A 11 6.19 5.76 8.73
N HIS A 12 6.54 4.69 9.46
CA HIS A 12 6.73 4.66 10.91
C HIS A 12 8.00 3.90 11.23
N ASN A 13 9.10 4.61 11.55
CA ASN A 13 10.43 4.04 11.77
C ASN A 13 10.87 3.12 10.61
N GLU A 14 11.04 3.72 9.43
CA GLU A 14 11.33 3.00 8.17
C GLU A 14 12.69 3.41 7.57
N ALA A 15 13.62 3.89 8.38
CA ALA A 15 14.94 4.35 7.92
C ALA A 15 15.69 3.28 7.11
N GLU A 16 15.51 2.01 7.43
CA GLU A 16 16.14 0.88 6.74
C GLU A 16 15.56 0.65 5.34
N PHE A 17 14.22 0.72 5.20
CA PHE A 17 13.52 0.29 3.97
C PHE A 17 13.18 1.44 3.02
N LEU A 18 12.92 2.62 3.56
CA LEU A 18 12.46 3.79 2.80
C LEU A 18 13.37 4.17 1.62
N PRO A 19 14.72 4.14 1.72
CA PRO A 19 15.58 4.45 0.58
C PRO A 19 15.29 3.56 -0.64
N ALA A 20 15.22 2.26 -0.45
CA ALA A 20 14.97 1.31 -1.53
C ALA A 20 13.55 1.43 -2.12
N CYS A 21 12.56 1.80 -1.30
CA CYS A 21 11.21 2.10 -1.76
C CYS A 21 11.19 3.33 -2.68
N ILE A 22 11.84 4.43 -2.27
CA ILE A 22 11.91 5.67 -3.05
C ILE A 22 12.69 5.45 -4.35
N ASP A 23 13.82 4.74 -4.31
CA ASP A 23 14.64 4.47 -5.50
C ASP A 23 13.88 3.60 -6.52
N ALA A 24 13.12 2.61 -6.05
CA ALA A 24 12.25 1.83 -6.93
C ALA A 24 11.15 2.70 -7.57
N ALA A 25 10.57 3.64 -6.81
CA ALA A 25 9.58 4.58 -7.33
C ALA A 25 10.18 5.54 -8.39
N ARG A 26 11.40 6.04 -8.16
CA ARG A 26 12.11 6.87 -9.13
C ARG A 26 12.45 6.12 -10.41
N THR A 27 12.96 4.88 -10.27
CA THR A 27 13.20 4.00 -11.41
C THR A 27 11.91 3.76 -12.22
N ALA A 28 10.76 3.69 -11.58
CA ALA A 28 9.48 3.60 -12.27
C ALA A 28 9.06 4.93 -12.91
N ALA A 29 9.41 6.07 -12.31
CA ALA A 29 9.16 7.40 -12.84
C ALA A 29 9.98 7.69 -14.10
N ASP A 30 11.24 7.22 -14.15
CA ASP A 30 12.13 7.39 -15.33
C ASP A 30 11.60 6.69 -16.59
N ARG A 31 10.56 5.86 -16.45
CA ARG A 31 9.93 5.15 -17.57
C ARG A 31 8.61 5.76 -18.05
N ILE A 32 8.30 6.95 -17.59
CA ILE A 32 7.14 7.73 -18.04
C ILE A 32 7.55 9.15 -18.36
N ASP A 33 6.85 9.79 -19.30
CA ASP A 33 7.12 11.18 -19.72
C ASP A 33 6.40 12.22 -18.85
N SER A 34 6.00 11.85 -17.63
CA SER A 34 5.19 12.69 -16.76
C SER A 34 5.86 12.85 -15.40
N ALA A 35 5.73 14.03 -14.82
CA ALA A 35 6.20 14.28 -13.46
C ALA A 35 5.40 13.49 -12.42
N ILE A 36 6.10 13.06 -11.37
CA ILE A 36 5.51 12.48 -10.17
C ILE A 36 5.88 13.32 -8.94
N GLU A 37 5.07 13.27 -7.91
CA GLU A 37 5.47 13.66 -6.55
C GLU A 37 5.46 12.45 -5.65
N ILE A 38 6.41 12.41 -4.71
CA ILE A 38 6.49 11.40 -3.66
C ILE A 38 6.19 12.09 -2.33
N ILE A 39 5.15 11.64 -1.65
CA ILE A 39 4.69 12.14 -0.36
C ILE A 39 4.93 11.08 0.68
N VAL A 40 5.87 11.34 1.59
CA VAL A 40 6.11 10.48 2.76
C VAL A 40 5.29 11.00 3.92
N VAL A 41 4.39 10.17 4.42
CA VAL A 41 3.55 10.51 5.58
C VAL A 41 4.19 9.93 6.82
N LEU A 42 4.86 10.79 7.59
CA LEU A 42 5.53 10.43 8.83
C LEU A 42 4.50 10.18 9.93
N ASN A 43 4.56 9.01 10.53
CA ASN A 43 3.73 8.63 11.65
C ASN A 43 4.60 8.34 12.86
N ARG A 44 4.78 9.33 13.76
CA ARG A 44 5.50 9.16 15.03
C ARG A 44 6.90 8.52 14.84
N CYS A 45 7.66 8.98 13.84
CA CYS A 45 9.02 8.50 13.60
C CYS A 45 9.98 9.05 14.65
N HIS A 46 10.89 8.20 15.12
CA HIS A 46 11.97 8.54 16.08
C HIS A 46 13.36 8.22 15.51
N ASP A 47 13.41 7.60 14.32
CA ASP A 47 14.63 7.25 13.59
C ASP A 47 14.93 8.27 12.47
N ASP A 48 15.87 7.95 11.60
CA ASP A 48 16.30 8.81 10.48
C ASP A 48 15.31 8.84 9.29
N THR A 49 14.09 8.28 9.42
CA THR A 49 13.10 8.23 8.33
C THR A 49 12.84 9.60 7.71
N GLU A 50 12.64 10.64 8.53
CA GLU A 50 12.40 12.01 8.04
C GLU A 50 13.61 12.57 7.30
N ALA A 51 14.80 12.44 7.89
CA ALA A 51 16.03 12.93 7.27
C ALA A 51 16.29 12.25 5.92
N ILE A 52 15.99 10.96 5.80
CA ILE A 52 16.08 10.19 4.56
C ILE A 52 15.09 10.72 3.52
N ALA A 53 13.82 10.89 3.88
CA ALA A 53 12.79 11.38 2.97
C ALA A 53 13.15 12.78 2.42
N LEU A 54 13.64 13.69 3.28
CA LEU A 54 14.08 15.03 2.89
C LEU A 54 15.29 14.98 1.94
N ARG A 55 16.31 14.15 2.24
CA ARG A 55 17.48 13.99 1.34
C ARG A 55 17.09 13.47 -0.04
N HIS A 56 16.05 12.63 -0.11
CA HIS A 56 15.47 12.18 -1.37
C HIS A 56 14.48 13.18 -1.99
N GLY A 57 14.34 14.42 -1.47
CA GLY A 57 13.46 15.43 -2.03
C GLY A 57 11.98 15.05 -2.01
N CYS A 58 11.56 14.21 -1.06
CA CYS A 58 10.15 13.87 -0.88
C CYS A 58 9.42 15.00 -0.15
N ARG A 59 8.14 15.16 -0.46
CA ARG A 59 7.25 16.01 0.32
C ARG A 59 6.87 15.29 1.62
N ILE A 60 6.94 16.01 2.74
CA ILE A 60 6.61 15.47 4.05
C ILE A 60 5.20 15.90 4.46
N VAL A 61 4.45 14.95 4.99
CA VAL A 61 3.19 15.15 5.72
C VAL A 61 3.33 14.46 7.07
N ARG A 62 2.70 14.97 8.11
CA ARG A 62 2.68 14.35 9.44
C ARG A 62 1.26 13.96 9.83
N GLU A 63 1.10 12.75 10.32
CA GLU A 63 -0.15 12.24 10.86
C GLU A 63 0.16 11.29 12.02
N ASP A 64 -0.17 11.68 13.24
CA ASP A 64 0.24 10.95 14.45
C ASP A 64 -0.77 9.90 14.94
N ALA A 65 -1.93 9.80 14.27
CA ALA A 65 -2.91 8.78 14.62
C ALA A 65 -2.36 7.36 14.38
N LYS A 66 -2.62 6.45 15.32
CA LYS A 66 -2.37 5.01 15.16
C LYS A 66 -3.44 4.39 14.25
N ASN A 67 -3.54 4.86 13.02
CA ASN A 67 -4.54 4.40 12.04
C ASN A 67 -4.00 4.61 10.61
N LEU A 68 -3.73 3.51 9.91
CA LEU A 68 -3.14 3.53 8.57
C LEU A 68 -4.06 4.20 7.54
N SER A 69 -5.40 4.10 7.72
CA SER A 69 -6.36 4.85 6.89
C SER A 69 -6.18 6.35 7.02
N MET A 70 -6.02 6.87 8.25
CA MET A 70 -5.81 8.30 8.48
C MET A 70 -4.49 8.75 7.86
N ILE A 71 -3.43 7.96 8.01
CA ILE A 71 -2.11 8.25 7.46
C ILE A 71 -2.17 8.33 5.92
N ARG A 72 -2.77 7.32 5.26
CA ARG A 72 -2.93 7.34 3.80
C ARG A 72 -3.82 8.48 3.31
N ASN A 73 -4.91 8.78 4.04
CA ASN A 73 -5.81 9.89 3.71
C ASN A 73 -5.12 11.25 3.86
N ALA A 74 -4.27 11.45 4.88
CA ALA A 74 -3.49 12.67 5.06
C ALA A 74 -2.55 12.90 3.87
N GLY A 75 -1.87 11.84 3.40
CA GLY A 75 -1.07 11.91 2.19
C GLY A 75 -1.90 12.24 0.94
N ALA A 76 -3.07 11.63 0.79
CA ALA A 76 -3.97 11.88 -0.34
C ALA A 76 -4.53 13.32 -0.33
N ALA A 77 -4.83 13.88 0.84
CA ALA A 77 -5.27 15.28 0.98
C ALA A 77 -4.18 16.28 0.57
N ALA A 78 -2.91 15.95 0.79
CA ALA A 78 -1.77 16.76 0.36
C ALA A 78 -1.38 16.56 -1.11
N ALA A 79 -1.86 15.50 -1.75
CA ALA A 79 -1.51 15.13 -3.11
C ALA A 79 -2.02 16.15 -4.14
N THR A 80 -1.29 16.38 -5.22
CA THR A 80 -1.65 17.30 -6.32
C THR A 80 -1.81 16.60 -7.67
N GLY A 81 -1.34 15.35 -7.82
CA GLY A 81 -1.44 14.56 -9.05
C GLY A 81 -2.86 14.07 -9.34
N GLU A 82 -3.14 13.78 -10.59
CA GLU A 82 -4.44 13.25 -11.04
C GLU A 82 -4.65 11.79 -10.62
N ILE A 83 -3.56 11.05 -10.43
CA ILE A 83 -3.55 9.64 -10.04
C ILE A 83 -2.97 9.52 -8.64
N ILE A 84 -3.72 8.90 -7.74
CA ILE A 84 -3.25 8.52 -6.40
C ILE A 84 -2.69 7.11 -6.46
N VAL A 85 -1.48 6.93 -5.96
CA VAL A 85 -0.86 5.62 -5.74
C VAL A 85 -0.42 5.55 -4.29
N THR A 86 -0.73 4.45 -3.59
CA THR A 86 -0.24 4.20 -2.23
C THR A 86 0.66 2.98 -2.22
N CYS A 87 1.79 3.05 -1.52
CA CYS A 87 2.74 1.96 -1.40
C CYS A 87 3.35 1.97 0.00
N ASP A 88 3.52 0.83 0.63
CA ASP A 88 4.15 0.75 1.95
C ASP A 88 5.66 0.98 1.84
N ALA A 89 6.27 1.60 2.87
CA ALA A 89 7.67 2.01 2.87
C ALA A 89 8.67 0.83 2.78
N ASP A 90 8.24 -0.37 3.17
CA ASP A 90 9.03 -1.60 3.10
C ASP A 90 8.84 -2.39 1.80
N SER A 91 8.30 -1.74 0.79
CA SER A 91 7.95 -2.38 -0.48
C SER A 91 8.63 -1.70 -1.67
N ARG A 92 9.01 -2.48 -2.66
CA ARG A 92 9.67 -2.02 -3.90
C ARG A 92 8.78 -2.35 -5.09
N MET A 93 8.35 -1.30 -5.80
CA MET A 93 7.52 -1.47 -6.99
C MET A 93 8.34 -1.87 -8.21
N HIS A 94 7.69 -2.55 -9.16
CA HIS A 94 8.31 -2.92 -10.43
C HIS A 94 8.57 -1.67 -11.30
N PRO A 95 9.68 -1.61 -12.06
CA PRO A 95 10.04 -0.43 -12.87
C PRO A 95 8.97 0.01 -13.90
N ASN A 96 8.06 -0.86 -14.29
CA ASN A 96 6.98 -0.52 -15.23
C ASN A 96 5.64 -0.21 -14.52
N THR A 97 5.60 -0.08 -13.19
CA THR A 97 4.35 0.10 -12.44
C THR A 97 3.60 1.35 -12.89
N PHE A 98 4.23 2.51 -12.88
CA PHE A 98 3.54 3.76 -13.25
C PHE A 98 3.09 3.78 -14.70
N ARG A 99 3.91 3.27 -15.64
CA ARG A 99 3.54 3.15 -17.04
C ARG A 99 2.28 2.29 -17.22
N GLU A 100 2.21 1.17 -16.53
CA GLU A 100 1.06 0.27 -16.61
C GLU A 100 -0.20 0.85 -15.95
N VAL A 101 -0.05 1.53 -14.80
CA VAL A 101 -1.14 2.27 -14.15
C VAL A 101 -1.76 3.30 -15.11
N ILE A 102 -0.91 4.18 -15.68
CA ILE A 102 -1.36 5.20 -16.63
C ILE A 102 -2.05 4.56 -17.84
N ARG A 103 -1.43 3.52 -18.42
CA ARG A 103 -1.99 2.80 -19.57
C ARG A 103 -3.39 2.25 -19.29
N ARG A 104 -3.58 1.62 -18.13
CA ARG A 104 -4.88 1.01 -17.75
C ARG A 104 -5.94 2.05 -17.47
N LEU A 105 -5.62 3.12 -16.76
CA LEU A 105 -6.57 4.20 -16.48
C LEU A 105 -6.99 4.91 -17.78
N ARG A 106 -6.04 5.21 -18.68
CA ARG A 106 -6.34 5.79 -20.00
C ARG A 106 -7.25 4.94 -20.87
N GLN A 107 -7.25 3.62 -20.70
CA GLN A 107 -8.19 2.74 -21.42
C GLN A 107 -9.64 2.88 -20.94
N GLY A 108 -9.89 3.49 -19.78
CA GLY A 108 -11.21 3.72 -19.21
C GLY A 108 -11.97 2.46 -18.77
N LYS A 109 -11.34 1.26 -18.84
CA LYS A 109 -11.98 -0.02 -18.49
C LYS A 109 -11.85 -0.39 -17.01
N VAL A 110 -10.95 0.27 -16.29
CA VAL A 110 -10.70 0.03 -14.87
C VAL A 110 -10.90 1.30 -14.05
N VAL A 111 -11.42 1.15 -12.84
CA VAL A 111 -11.59 2.24 -11.87
C VAL A 111 -10.32 2.52 -11.09
N GLY A 112 -9.47 1.53 -11.00
CA GLY A 112 -8.27 1.47 -10.21
C GLY A 112 -7.90 0.03 -9.92
N GLY A 113 -6.96 -0.20 -9.03
CA GLY A 113 -6.53 -1.56 -8.76
C GLY A 113 -5.46 -1.67 -7.68
N GLY A 114 -4.87 -2.87 -7.63
CA GLY A 114 -3.73 -3.20 -6.80
C GLY A 114 -2.63 -3.89 -7.60
N ALA A 115 -1.63 -4.45 -6.91
CA ALA A 115 -0.57 -5.23 -7.52
C ALA A 115 -0.49 -6.64 -6.92
N MET A 116 0.12 -7.57 -7.65
CA MET A 116 0.56 -8.83 -7.06
C MET A 116 1.70 -8.53 -6.09
N VAL A 117 1.65 -9.12 -4.90
CA VAL A 117 2.69 -8.98 -3.89
C VAL A 117 3.53 -10.26 -3.86
N LEU A 118 4.85 -10.09 -3.92
CA LEU A 118 5.81 -11.17 -3.77
C LEU A 118 6.71 -10.88 -2.57
N PRO A 119 7.07 -11.90 -1.78
CA PRO A 119 8.01 -11.73 -0.69
C PRO A 119 9.43 -11.56 -1.24
N GLU A 120 10.27 -10.80 -0.54
CA GLU A 120 11.68 -10.62 -0.93
C GLU A 120 12.52 -11.90 -0.76
N ARG A 121 12.10 -12.83 0.11
CA ARG A 121 12.68 -14.16 0.26
C ARG A 121 11.61 -15.25 0.26
N TRP A 122 12.00 -16.46 -0.05
CA TRP A 122 11.10 -17.60 -0.12
C TRP A 122 11.45 -18.64 0.94
N SER A 123 10.41 -19.15 1.61
CA SER A 123 10.48 -20.34 2.48
C SER A 123 9.20 -21.14 2.37
N LEU A 124 9.22 -22.39 2.82
CA LEU A 124 8.01 -23.23 2.81
C LEU A 124 6.86 -22.62 3.64
N GLY A 125 7.18 -21.99 4.78
CA GLY A 125 6.18 -21.34 5.62
C GLY A 125 5.56 -20.10 4.96
N ILE A 126 6.36 -19.28 4.28
CA ILE A 126 5.90 -18.12 3.53
C ILE A 126 5.02 -18.56 2.34
N ILE A 127 5.45 -19.56 1.60
CA ILE A 127 4.67 -20.14 0.48
C ILE A 127 3.32 -20.65 0.99
N ALA A 128 3.33 -21.47 2.05
CA ALA A 128 2.11 -22.03 2.63
C ALA A 128 1.17 -20.92 3.16
N SER A 129 1.70 -19.85 3.78
CA SER A 129 0.95 -18.68 4.20
C SER A 129 0.32 -17.96 3.00
N GLY A 130 1.08 -17.75 1.92
CA GLY A 130 0.59 -17.16 0.67
C GLY A 130 -0.53 -17.99 0.02
N VAL A 131 -0.34 -19.31 -0.07
CA VAL A 131 -1.36 -20.23 -0.59
C VAL A 131 -2.65 -20.19 0.24
N SER A 132 -2.55 -20.06 1.57
CA SER A 132 -3.72 -19.98 2.46
C SER A 132 -4.60 -18.74 2.21
N ILE A 133 -4.04 -17.68 1.64
CA ILE A 133 -4.75 -16.44 1.31
C ILE A 133 -5.42 -16.50 -0.08
N LEU A 134 -4.95 -17.39 -0.98
CA LEU A 134 -5.47 -17.45 -2.36
C LEU A 134 -7.00 -17.61 -2.46
N PRO A 135 -7.69 -18.44 -1.65
CA PRO A 135 -9.15 -18.54 -1.72
C PRO A 135 -9.83 -17.22 -1.41
N TYR A 136 -9.29 -16.45 -0.45
CA TYR A 136 -9.80 -15.14 -0.09
C TYR A 136 -9.60 -14.12 -1.24
N LEU A 137 -8.43 -14.10 -1.87
CA LEU A 137 -8.15 -13.25 -3.03
C LEU A 137 -9.08 -13.60 -4.21
N ALA A 138 -9.27 -14.90 -4.48
CA ALA A 138 -10.17 -15.37 -5.53
C ALA A 138 -11.62 -14.96 -5.24
N PHE A 139 -12.09 -15.09 -4.00
CA PHE A 139 -13.44 -14.73 -3.60
C PHE A 139 -13.70 -13.22 -3.67
N THR A 140 -12.77 -12.41 -3.17
CA THR A 140 -12.90 -10.95 -3.17
C THR A 140 -12.60 -10.35 -4.55
N GLY A 141 -11.73 -11.00 -5.31
CA GLY A 141 -11.22 -10.53 -6.61
C GLY A 141 -10.53 -9.17 -6.46
N VAL A 142 -9.80 -8.95 -5.35
CA VAL A 142 -8.98 -7.77 -5.10
C VAL A 142 -7.54 -8.20 -4.81
N SER A 143 -6.59 -7.32 -5.05
CA SER A 143 -5.18 -7.48 -4.74
C SER A 143 -4.75 -6.42 -3.71
N PHE A 144 -3.62 -6.62 -3.03
CA PHE A 144 -3.17 -5.81 -1.90
C PHE A 144 -1.86 -5.09 -2.20
N GLY A 145 -1.34 -4.39 -1.20
CA GLY A 145 0.02 -3.89 -1.11
C GLY A 145 0.27 -2.56 -1.80
N LEU A 146 -0.19 -2.40 -3.02
CA LEU A 146 -0.12 -1.15 -3.78
C LEU A 146 -1.50 -0.87 -4.34
N PHE A 147 -2.03 0.34 -4.08
CA PHE A 147 -3.33 0.77 -4.60
C PHE A 147 -3.16 1.96 -5.52
N TRP A 148 -3.95 2.00 -6.58
CA TRP A 148 -3.92 3.07 -7.56
C TRP A 148 -5.31 3.33 -8.13
N CYS A 149 -5.67 4.61 -8.28
CA CYS A 149 -6.89 5.05 -8.95
C CYS A 149 -6.76 6.52 -9.35
N GLU A 150 -7.69 7.02 -10.12
CA GLU A 150 -7.82 8.46 -10.33
C GLU A 150 -8.25 9.14 -9.03
N ARG A 151 -7.74 10.36 -8.77
CA ARG A 151 -8.07 11.16 -7.59
C ARG A 151 -9.58 11.32 -7.43
N ARG A 152 -10.29 11.62 -8.52
CA ARG A 152 -11.76 11.77 -8.48
C ARG A 152 -12.48 10.53 -7.96
N ASP A 153 -12.00 9.34 -8.29
CA ASP A 153 -12.58 8.09 -7.81
C ASP A 153 -12.22 7.83 -6.34
N PHE A 154 -11.00 8.19 -5.92
CA PHE A 154 -10.57 8.15 -4.52
C PHE A 154 -11.46 9.04 -3.66
N GLU A 155 -11.69 10.29 -4.09
CA GLU A 155 -12.53 11.28 -3.39
C GLU A 155 -14.00 10.84 -3.39
N ALA A 156 -14.51 10.32 -4.50
CA ALA A 156 -15.90 9.86 -4.62
C ALA A 156 -16.26 8.73 -3.65
N ILE A 157 -15.29 7.89 -3.25
CA ILE A 157 -15.51 6.86 -2.25
C ILE A 157 -15.14 7.31 -0.82
N GLY A 158 -14.66 8.54 -0.64
CA GLY A 158 -14.24 9.09 0.65
C GLY A 158 -12.91 8.54 1.16
N GLY A 159 -12.01 8.09 0.28
CA GLY A 159 -10.70 7.54 0.64
C GLY A 159 -10.77 6.24 1.45
N PHE A 160 -9.78 6.02 2.32
CA PHE A 160 -9.75 4.88 3.25
C PHE A 160 -10.67 5.13 4.44
N ASP A 161 -11.42 4.11 4.85
CA ASP A 161 -12.36 4.22 5.99
C ASP A 161 -11.60 4.15 7.32
N THR A 162 -11.64 5.25 8.07
CA THR A 162 -10.91 5.41 9.33
C THR A 162 -11.47 4.59 10.50
N ARG A 163 -12.63 3.93 10.33
CA ARG A 163 -13.21 3.03 11.32
C ARG A 163 -12.45 1.71 11.40
N PHE A 164 -11.75 1.32 10.33
CA PHE A 164 -10.92 0.12 10.32
C PHE A 164 -9.52 0.41 10.87
N VAL A 165 -9.03 -0.47 11.73
CA VAL A 165 -7.66 -0.44 12.28
C VAL A 165 -6.76 -1.52 11.64
N SER A 166 -7.38 -2.45 10.92
CA SER A 166 -6.75 -3.43 10.04
C SER A 166 -7.73 -3.76 8.91
N VAL A 167 -7.26 -4.37 7.82
CA VAL A 167 -8.03 -4.68 6.59
C VAL A 167 -8.72 -3.47 5.93
N GLU A 168 -8.25 -2.26 6.22
CA GLU A 168 -8.68 -1.02 5.59
C GLU A 168 -8.46 -1.05 4.08
N ASP A 169 -7.44 -1.78 3.65
CA ASP A 169 -7.08 -2.03 2.26
C ASP A 169 -8.13 -2.88 1.53
N VAL A 170 -8.65 -3.91 2.18
CA VAL A 170 -9.73 -4.75 1.64
C VAL A 170 -11.02 -3.95 1.51
N ASP A 171 -11.36 -3.16 2.52
CA ASP A 171 -12.55 -2.29 2.49
C ASP A 171 -12.42 -1.27 1.35
N PHE A 172 -11.29 -0.57 1.25
CA PHE A 172 -10.99 0.39 0.18
C PHE A 172 -11.16 -0.25 -1.19
N ALA A 173 -10.53 -1.41 -1.43
CA ALA A 173 -10.61 -2.12 -2.69
C ALA A 173 -12.05 -2.53 -3.04
N ARG A 174 -12.85 -2.98 -2.06
CA ARG A 174 -14.26 -3.34 -2.26
C ARG A 174 -15.11 -2.14 -2.59
N ARG A 175 -14.95 -1.00 -1.88
CA ARG A 175 -15.70 0.25 -2.15
C ARG A 175 -15.33 0.82 -3.52
N LEU A 176 -14.05 0.85 -3.87
CA LEU A 176 -13.59 1.32 -5.18
C LEU A 176 -14.12 0.42 -6.32
N LYS A 177 -14.05 -0.91 -6.14
CA LYS A 177 -14.62 -1.87 -7.09
C LYS A 177 -16.13 -1.70 -7.26
N ALA A 178 -16.88 -1.48 -6.17
CA ALA A 178 -18.32 -1.23 -6.20
C ALA A 178 -18.63 0.10 -6.90
N HIS A 179 -17.85 1.14 -6.66
CA HIS A 179 -17.95 2.43 -7.34
C HIS A 179 -17.73 2.28 -8.85
N GLY A 180 -16.68 1.59 -9.28
CA GLY A 180 -16.38 1.37 -10.68
C GLY A 180 -17.48 0.61 -11.43
N ARG A 181 -18.10 -0.38 -10.78
CA ARG A 181 -19.21 -1.15 -11.39
C ARG A 181 -20.40 -0.27 -11.82
N LYS A 182 -20.67 0.82 -11.12
CA LYS A 182 -21.75 1.77 -11.48
C LYS A 182 -21.50 2.45 -12.83
N SER A 183 -20.23 2.55 -13.25
CA SER A 183 -19.81 3.12 -14.54
C SER A 183 -19.23 2.07 -15.50
N GLY A 184 -19.49 0.78 -15.28
CA GLY A 184 -19.01 -0.31 -16.14
C GLY A 184 -17.50 -0.55 -16.05
N ARG A 185 -16.79 0.04 -15.06
CA ARG A 185 -15.35 -0.13 -14.87
C ARG A 185 -15.06 -1.26 -13.88
N SER A 186 -14.03 -2.05 -14.17
CA SER A 186 -13.60 -3.18 -13.34
C SER A 186 -12.45 -2.81 -12.40
N TRP A 187 -12.12 -3.70 -11.45
CA TRP A 187 -10.87 -3.70 -10.69
C TRP A 187 -9.71 -4.22 -11.54
N GLY A 188 -8.55 -3.56 -11.47
CA GLY A 188 -7.34 -3.97 -12.18
C GLY A 188 -6.28 -4.54 -11.22
N THR A 189 -5.68 -5.67 -11.57
CA THR A 189 -4.51 -6.21 -10.83
C THR A 189 -3.28 -6.18 -11.71
N LEU A 190 -2.19 -5.58 -11.22
CA LEU A 190 -0.88 -5.58 -11.86
C LEU A 190 -0.19 -6.92 -11.58
N ILE A 191 -0.43 -7.93 -12.44
CA ILE A 191 0.13 -9.28 -12.26
C ILE A 191 1.59 -9.33 -12.68
N TRP A 192 1.92 -8.68 -13.81
CA TRP A 192 3.27 -8.70 -14.39
C TRP A 192 4.18 -7.58 -13.87
N GLN A 193 3.67 -6.73 -13.00
CA GLN A 193 4.38 -5.68 -12.30
C GLN A 193 4.24 -5.90 -10.79
N PRO A 194 4.82 -6.97 -10.24
CA PRO A 194 4.65 -7.29 -8.84
C PRO A 194 5.32 -6.26 -7.94
N LEU A 195 4.77 -6.12 -6.75
CA LEU A 195 5.37 -5.43 -5.63
C LEU A 195 6.19 -6.43 -4.82
N ILE A 196 7.44 -6.13 -4.54
CA ILE A 196 8.28 -6.94 -3.65
C ILE A 196 8.22 -6.32 -2.27
N THR A 197 7.77 -7.06 -1.28
CA THR A 197 7.65 -6.59 0.11
C THR A 197 8.63 -7.29 1.04
N SER A 198 9.06 -6.59 2.08
CA SER A 198 9.97 -7.16 3.08
C SER A 198 9.34 -8.34 3.81
N CYS A 199 10.20 -9.26 4.28
CA CYS A 199 9.79 -10.41 5.08
C CYS A 199 9.97 -10.18 6.58
N ARG A 200 10.23 -8.94 7.04
CA ARG A 200 10.56 -8.63 8.45
C ARG A 200 9.57 -9.20 9.47
N LYS A 201 8.27 -9.27 9.14
CA LYS A 201 7.27 -9.90 10.02
C LYS A 201 7.47 -11.40 10.14
N PHE A 202 7.84 -12.05 9.05
CA PHE A 202 8.21 -13.47 9.08
C PHE A 202 9.54 -13.69 9.81
N ASP A 203 10.48 -12.76 9.69
CA ASP A 203 11.76 -12.82 10.40
C ASP A 203 11.57 -12.68 11.91
N GLN A 204 10.63 -11.84 12.34
CA GLN A 204 10.34 -11.58 13.74
C GLN A 204 9.45 -12.66 14.38
N PHE A 205 8.37 -13.07 13.72
CA PHE A 205 7.38 -14.00 14.28
C PHE A 205 7.60 -15.45 13.86
N GLY A 206 8.47 -15.68 12.86
CA GLY A 206 8.71 -16.98 12.22
C GLY A 206 7.78 -17.23 11.03
N ASP A 207 8.31 -17.95 10.03
CA ASP A 207 7.65 -18.16 8.74
C ASP A 207 6.30 -18.89 8.83
N TRP A 208 6.10 -19.69 9.90
CA TRP A 208 4.88 -20.46 10.14
C TRP A 208 3.87 -19.76 11.04
N TYR A 209 4.15 -18.53 11.49
CA TYR A 209 3.36 -17.82 12.50
C TYR A 209 1.88 -17.71 12.14
N LEU A 210 1.57 -17.28 10.92
CA LEU A 210 0.19 -17.09 10.47
C LEU A 210 -0.60 -18.40 10.47
N LEU A 211 0.01 -19.49 10.02
CA LEU A 211 -0.64 -20.82 9.99
C LEU A 211 -0.81 -21.45 11.38
N ARG A 212 0.11 -21.16 12.30
CA ARG A 212 0.03 -21.66 13.70
C ARG A 212 -0.92 -20.86 14.57
N ASN A 213 -1.32 -19.66 14.13
CA ASN A 213 -2.16 -18.74 14.91
C ASN A 213 -3.47 -18.36 14.19
N PRO A 214 -4.35 -19.31 13.82
CA PRO A 214 -5.56 -19.01 13.04
C PRO A 214 -6.55 -18.10 13.79
N SER A 215 -6.58 -18.17 15.13
CA SER A 215 -7.39 -17.26 15.95
C SER A 215 -6.93 -15.82 15.85
N PHE A 216 -5.62 -15.57 15.81
CA PHE A 216 -5.03 -14.26 15.62
C PHE A 216 -5.34 -13.73 14.21
N VAL A 217 -5.12 -14.54 13.17
CA VAL A 217 -5.47 -14.19 11.79
C VAL A 217 -6.94 -13.79 11.69
N ARG A 218 -7.86 -14.57 12.32
CA ARG A 218 -9.28 -14.22 12.33
C ARG A 218 -9.58 -12.89 13.02
N LYS A 219 -8.87 -12.53 14.09
CA LYS A 219 -9.01 -11.22 14.75
C LYS A 219 -8.57 -10.08 13.85
N VAL A 220 -7.40 -10.20 13.20
CA VAL A 220 -6.90 -9.22 12.24
C VAL A 220 -7.89 -9.03 11.09
N PHE A 221 -8.42 -10.12 10.52
CA PHE A 221 -9.40 -10.04 9.41
C PHE A 221 -10.78 -9.49 9.81
N ARG A 222 -11.09 -9.35 11.10
CA ARG A 222 -12.29 -8.63 11.56
C ARG A 222 -12.19 -7.11 11.41
N GLY A 223 -10.98 -6.58 11.35
CA GLY A 223 -10.72 -5.17 11.03
C GLY A 223 -10.94 -4.16 12.15
N THR A 224 -11.50 -4.58 13.30
CA THR A 224 -11.89 -3.69 14.42
C THR A 224 -11.17 -4.02 15.73
N ASP A 225 -10.38 -5.08 15.77
CA ASP A 225 -9.62 -5.49 16.96
C ASP A 225 -8.31 -4.70 17.05
N ARG A 226 -8.35 -3.61 17.83
CA ARG A 226 -7.22 -2.69 18.00
C ARG A 226 -6.01 -3.35 18.66
N GLN A 227 -6.22 -4.23 19.66
CA GLN A 227 -5.13 -4.93 20.32
C GLN A 227 -4.35 -5.83 19.34
N ALA A 228 -5.07 -6.59 18.51
CA ALA A 228 -4.44 -7.43 17.51
C ALA A 228 -3.71 -6.60 16.44
N ALA A 229 -4.28 -5.46 16.04
CA ALA A 229 -3.65 -4.55 15.09
C ALA A 229 -2.40 -3.87 15.68
N ASP A 230 -2.48 -3.35 16.91
CA ASP A 230 -1.35 -2.69 17.58
C ASP A 230 -0.19 -3.68 17.75
N HIS A 231 -0.45 -4.88 18.26
CA HIS A 231 0.58 -5.92 18.42
C HIS A 231 1.29 -6.27 17.11
N PHE A 232 0.57 -6.35 16.00
CA PHE A 232 1.14 -6.80 14.72
C PHE A 232 1.75 -5.67 13.87
N TRP A 233 1.22 -4.44 13.99
CA TRP A 233 1.59 -3.34 13.12
C TRP A 233 2.42 -2.25 13.78
N TYR A 234 2.23 -2.02 15.10
CA TYR A 234 2.81 -0.88 15.80
C TYR A 234 3.81 -1.26 16.89
N ASP A 235 3.50 -2.25 17.76
CA ASP A 235 4.36 -2.59 18.90
C ASP A 235 5.69 -3.22 18.48
N VAL A 236 5.76 -3.71 17.26
CA VAL A 236 6.93 -4.34 16.63
C VAL A 236 7.96 -3.31 16.14
N ARG A 237 7.58 -2.04 16.06
CA ARG A 237 8.39 -0.94 15.53
C ARG A 237 8.77 0.08 16.59
N SER A 238 8.58 -0.24 17.85
CA SER A 238 8.71 0.72 18.95
C SER A 238 10.12 0.88 19.52
N ASP A 239 11.14 0.22 18.98
CA ASP A 239 12.54 0.36 19.47
C ASP A 239 13.51 0.65 18.34
#